data_68d182de496c0fabc85e7ff29f3847c7
#
_entry.id   68d182de496c0fabc85e7ff29f3847c7
#
_cell.length_a   1.000
_cell.length_b   1.000
_cell.length_c   1.000
_cell.angle_alpha   90.00
_cell.angle_beta   90.00
_cell.angle_gamma   90.00
#
_symmetry.space_group_name_H-M   'P 1'
#
loop_
_entity.id
_entity.type
_entity.pdbx_description
1 polymer ?
#
loop_
_entity_poly.entity_id
_entity_poly.type
_entity_poly.pdbx_seq_one_letter_code
_entity_poly.pdbx_strand_id
1 'polypeptide(L)'
;MKKWKKPTKNFYMMPNDVFSLGLDPFEFMILSYMVRRMNGESECWPSFKTMSMDLGISVSTLEDRIAKLEQRKLISVRKYTGSGKHRNNVYTLWSLENPEVYQNHDAVETDGLPLSIT
;
A
#
# COMPACT_ATOMS: atom_id res chain seq x y z
N MET A 1 9.15 26.14 18.76
CA MET A 1 8.90 24.89 18.08
C MET A 1 9.78 24.76 16.88
N LYS A 2 10.24 23.53 16.62
CA LYS A 2 11.07 23.31 15.44
C LYS A 2 10.19 23.02 14.24
N LYS A 3 10.61 23.52 13.09
CA LYS A 3 9.89 23.22 11.85
C LYS A 3 10.42 21.92 11.25
N TRP A 4 9.61 21.30 10.42
CA TRP A 4 10.02 20.11 9.72
C TRP A 4 11.20 20.41 8.82
N LYS A 5 12.17 19.50 8.82
CA LYS A 5 13.26 19.55 7.87
C LYS A 5 13.23 18.28 7.05
N LYS A 6 13.63 18.39 5.79
CA LYS A 6 13.71 17.23 4.95
C LYS A 6 14.70 16.26 5.55
N PRO A 7 14.30 15.01 5.79
CA PRO A 7 15.22 14.04 6.36
C PRO A 7 16.31 13.67 5.37
N THR A 8 17.52 13.41 5.87
CA THR A 8 18.60 12.95 5.04
C THR A 8 18.96 11.51 5.36
N LYS A 9 18.36 10.92 6.38
CA LYS A 9 18.56 9.53 6.74
C LYS A 9 17.33 9.05 7.48
N ASN A 10 17.18 7.76 7.61
CA ASN A 10 16.01 7.16 8.30
C ASN A 10 14.71 7.59 7.65
N PHE A 11 14.65 7.48 6.33
CA PHE A 11 13.44 7.81 5.60
C PHE A 11 13.23 6.79 4.48
N TYR A 12 12.05 6.79 3.90
CA TYR A 12 11.78 5.98 2.73
C TYR A 12 11.15 6.89 1.67
N MET A 13 11.15 6.40 0.42
CA MET A 13 10.62 7.21 -0.68
C MET A 13 9.30 6.64 -1.18
N MET A 14 8.41 7.52 -1.54
CA MET A 14 7.11 7.16 -2.07
C MET A 14 6.89 7.95 -3.35
N PRO A 15 6.47 7.31 -4.45
CA PRO A 15 6.26 8.03 -5.70
C PRO A 15 5.17 9.08 -5.56
N ASN A 16 5.37 10.22 -6.17
CA ASN A 16 4.36 11.28 -6.13
C ASN A 16 3.04 10.83 -6.73
N ASP A 17 3.09 9.93 -7.71
CA ASP A 17 1.88 9.47 -8.38
C ASP A 17 0.92 8.72 -7.47
N VAL A 18 1.36 8.34 -6.26
CA VAL A 18 0.48 7.67 -5.33
C VAL A 18 -0.75 8.55 -5.03
N PHE A 19 -0.61 9.86 -5.09
CA PHE A 19 -1.73 10.73 -4.81
C PHE A 19 -2.75 10.79 -5.95
N SER A 20 -2.41 10.27 -7.11
CA SER A 20 -3.33 10.21 -8.24
C SER A 20 -4.15 8.92 -8.26
N LEU A 21 -3.92 8.02 -7.31
CA LEU A 21 -4.59 6.73 -7.31
C LEU A 21 -5.97 6.76 -6.66
N GLY A 22 -6.30 7.79 -5.93
CA GLY A 22 -7.59 7.86 -5.25
C GLY A 22 -7.72 6.87 -4.12
N LEU A 23 -6.63 6.60 -3.41
CA LEU A 23 -6.67 5.66 -2.29
C LEU A 23 -7.35 6.32 -1.10
N ASP A 24 -8.09 5.53 -0.31
CA ASP A 24 -8.59 6.06 0.95
C ASP A 24 -7.44 6.09 1.96
N PRO A 25 -7.63 6.73 3.10
CA PRO A 25 -6.53 6.86 4.07
C PRO A 25 -5.98 5.53 4.56
N PHE A 26 -6.84 4.51 4.74
CA PHE A 26 -6.36 3.22 5.21
C PHE A 26 -5.54 2.52 4.12
N GLU A 27 -6.01 2.58 2.88
CA GLU A 27 -5.26 2.00 1.76
C GLU A 27 -3.90 2.67 1.62
N PHE A 28 -3.87 3.99 1.74
CA PHE A 28 -2.61 4.72 1.63
C PHE A 28 -1.66 4.34 2.76
N MET A 29 -2.16 4.25 3.99
CA MET A 29 -1.32 3.89 5.11
C MET A 29 -0.73 2.49 4.95
N ILE A 30 -1.55 1.55 4.52
CA ILE A 30 -1.10 0.16 4.36
C ILE A 30 -0.08 0.07 3.23
N LEU A 31 -0.35 0.70 2.09
CA LEU A 31 0.56 0.67 0.97
C LEU A 31 1.90 1.32 1.34
N SER A 32 1.84 2.46 1.99
CA SER A 32 3.03 3.19 2.40
C SER A 32 3.86 2.36 3.38
N TYR A 33 3.21 1.68 4.30
CA TYR A 33 3.88 0.82 5.26
C TYR A 33 4.59 -0.34 4.54
N MET A 34 3.93 -0.93 3.57
CA MET A 34 4.52 -2.04 2.82
C MET A 34 5.71 -1.57 1.97
N VAL A 35 5.60 -0.39 1.36
CA VAL A 35 6.70 0.17 0.58
C VAL A 35 7.92 0.36 1.49
N ARG A 36 7.69 0.85 2.70
CA ARG A 36 8.79 1.06 3.63
C ARG A 36 9.46 -0.25 4.01
N ARG A 37 8.69 -1.33 4.12
CA ARG A 37 9.21 -2.62 4.59
C ARG A 37 9.73 -3.54 3.48
N MET A 38 9.45 -3.24 2.22
CA MET A 38 9.81 -4.18 1.16
C MET A 38 11.32 -4.32 1.02
N ASN A 39 11.74 -5.52 0.64
CA ASN A 39 13.14 -5.81 0.39
C ASN A 39 13.51 -5.44 -1.05
N GLY A 40 14.69 -5.83 -1.48
CA GLY A 40 15.16 -5.51 -2.83
C GLY A 40 14.38 -6.17 -3.94
N GLU A 41 13.52 -7.14 -3.59
CA GLU A 41 12.68 -7.82 -4.57
C GLU A 41 11.24 -7.35 -4.51
N SER A 42 11.01 -6.24 -3.87
CA SER A 42 9.69 -5.62 -3.71
C SER A 42 8.71 -6.49 -2.94
N GLU A 43 9.20 -7.23 -1.98
CA GLU A 43 8.36 -8.10 -1.17
C GLU A 43 8.46 -7.76 0.31
N CYS A 44 7.36 -7.96 1.03
CA CYS A 44 7.37 -7.86 2.48
C CYS A 44 6.40 -8.89 3.04
N TRP A 45 6.55 -9.21 4.33
CA TRP A 45 5.70 -10.26 4.94
C TRP A 45 5.35 -9.97 6.41
N PRO A 46 4.87 -8.77 6.71
CA PRO A 46 4.46 -8.48 8.07
C PRO A 46 3.19 -9.25 8.43
N SER A 47 3.07 -9.67 9.68
CA SER A 47 1.85 -10.34 10.13
C SER A 47 0.73 -9.33 10.28
N PHE A 48 -0.52 -9.79 10.29
CA PHE A 48 -1.63 -8.90 10.57
C PHE A 48 -1.49 -8.25 11.94
N LYS A 49 -1.00 -9.01 12.92
CA LYS A 49 -0.81 -8.47 14.25
C LYS A 49 0.19 -7.32 14.23
N THR A 50 1.31 -7.51 13.54
CA THR A 50 2.33 -6.47 13.44
C THR A 50 1.78 -5.23 12.74
N MET A 51 1.09 -5.42 11.61
CA MET A 51 0.53 -4.29 10.88
C MET A 51 -0.51 -3.57 11.71
N SER A 52 -1.36 -4.32 12.40
CA SER A 52 -2.41 -3.73 13.23
C SER A 52 -1.80 -2.89 14.34
N MET A 53 -0.76 -3.39 14.97
CA MET A 53 -0.11 -2.67 16.05
C MET A 53 0.62 -1.43 15.53
N ASP A 54 1.32 -1.56 14.42
CA ASP A 54 2.11 -0.45 13.89
C ASP A 54 1.24 0.65 13.32
N LEU A 55 0.13 0.29 12.70
CA LEU A 55 -0.70 1.28 12.02
C LEU A 55 -1.92 1.73 12.83
N GLY A 56 -2.23 1.02 13.90
CA GLY A 56 -3.43 1.35 14.66
C GLY A 56 -4.71 1.03 13.91
N ILE A 57 -4.69 0.02 13.05
CA ILE A 57 -5.83 -0.35 12.23
C ILE A 57 -6.26 -1.76 12.63
N SER A 58 -7.57 -2.00 12.74
CA SER A 58 -8.07 -3.33 13.12
C SER A 58 -7.72 -4.35 12.05
N VAL A 59 -7.62 -5.61 12.46
CA VAL A 59 -7.31 -6.69 11.52
C VAL A 59 -8.38 -6.80 10.44
N SER A 60 -9.64 -6.62 10.78
CA SER A 60 -10.70 -6.72 9.77
C SER A 60 -10.57 -5.61 8.72
N THR A 61 -10.20 -4.41 9.14
CA THR A 61 -9.97 -3.32 8.18
C THR A 61 -8.76 -3.62 7.34
N LEU A 62 -7.70 -4.18 7.93
CA LEU A 62 -6.52 -4.57 7.18
C LEU A 62 -6.87 -5.58 6.10
N GLU A 63 -7.61 -6.61 6.46
CA GLU A 63 -8.00 -7.64 5.49
C GLU A 63 -8.79 -7.05 4.35
N ASP A 64 -9.73 -6.19 4.66
CA ASP A 64 -10.57 -5.58 3.64
C ASP A 64 -9.76 -4.69 2.70
N ARG A 65 -8.90 -3.86 3.26
CA ARG A 65 -8.15 -2.91 2.44
C ARG A 65 -7.03 -3.56 1.67
N ILE A 66 -6.43 -4.62 2.20
CA ILE A 66 -5.43 -5.38 1.47
C ILE A 66 -6.08 -6.05 0.26
N ALA A 67 -7.29 -6.59 0.43
CA ALA A 67 -8.01 -7.17 -0.69
C ALA A 67 -8.29 -6.12 -1.77
N LYS A 68 -8.61 -4.91 -1.36
CA LYS A 68 -8.86 -3.82 -2.32
C LYS A 68 -7.59 -3.39 -3.03
N LEU A 69 -6.47 -3.34 -2.32
CA LEU A 69 -5.19 -3.01 -2.94
C LEU A 69 -4.80 -4.08 -3.97
N GLU A 70 -5.09 -5.36 -3.65
CA GLU A 70 -4.81 -6.44 -4.58
C GLU A 70 -5.73 -6.33 -5.80
N GLN A 71 -6.98 -6.00 -5.59
CA GLN A 71 -7.92 -5.86 -6.68
C GLN A 71 -7.50 -4.72 -7.61
N ARG A 72 -6.88 -3.70 -7.07
CA ARG A 72 -6.39 -2.56 -7.85
C ARG A 72 -5.03 -2.83 -8.50
N LYS A 73 -4.49 -4.03 -8.35
CA LYS A 73 -3.22 -4.42 -8.97
C LYS A 73 -2.00 -3.68 -8.39
N LEU A 74 -2.17 -3.12 -7.20
CA LEU A 74 -1.06 -2.45 -6.55
C LEU A 74 -0.19 -3.43 -5.78
N ILE A 75 -0.78 -4.52 -5.32
CA ILE A 75 -0.04 -5.57 -4.65
C ILE A 75 -0.56 -6.93 -5.10
N SER A 76 0.25 -7.94 -4.91
CA SER A 76 -0.18 -9.34 -5.03
C SER A 76 0.03 -9.99 -3.68
N VAL A 77 -0.85 -10.91 -3.30
CA VAL A 77 -0.79 -11.58 -2.02
C VAL A 77 -0.60 -13.07 -2.24
N ARG A 78 0.52 -13.61 -1.71
CA ARG A 78 0.71 -15.06 -1.69
C ARG A 78 0.43 -15.50 -0.27
N LYS A 79 -0.67 -16.20 -0.08
CA LYS A 79 -1.10 -16.57 1.27
C LYS A 79 -0.26 -17.69 1.83
N TYR A 80 -0.06 -17.66 3.16
CA TYR A 80 0.62 -18.73 3.84
C TYR A 80 -0.28 -19.96 3.84
N THR A 81 0.26 -21.09 3.41
CA THR A 81 -0.53 -22.32 3.33
C THR A 81 0.03 -23.41 4.23
N GLY A 82 0.84 -23.05 5.20
CA GLY A 82 1.41 -24.03 6.10
C GLY A 82 2.80 -24.50 5.70
N SER A 83 3.30 -24.06 4.57
CA SER A 83 4.63 -24.43 4.12
C SER A 83 5.25 -23.24 3.42
N GLY A 84 6.53 -23.24 3.24
CA GLY A 84 7.21 -22.16 2.58
C GLY A 84 8.19 -21.46 3.51
N LYS A 85 8.92 -20.51 2.95
CA LYS A 85 9.98 -19.84 3.67
C LYS A 85 9.45 -18.92 4.76
N HIS A 86 8.35 -18.23 4.48
CA HIS A 86 7.79 -17.28 5.43
C HIS A 86 6.50 -17.82 6.03
N ARG A 87 6.26 -17.54 7.29
CA ARG A 87 5.07 -18.04 7.97
C ARG A 87 3.87 -17.10 7.83
N ASN A 88 4.07 -15.94 7.26
CA ASN A 88 2.99 -14.99 7.03
C ASN A 88 2.73 -14.90 5.55
N ASN A 89 1.65 -14.22 5.18
CA ASN A 89 1.41 -13.91 3.77
C ASN A 89 2.55 -13.06 3.25
N VAL A 90 2.88 -13.22 1.99
CA VAL A 90 3.93 -12.45 1.34
C VAL A 90 3.26 -11.50 0.36
N TYR A 91 3.59 -10.23 0.47
CA TYR A 91 3.01 -9.20 -0.36
C TYR A 91 4.06 -8.72 -1.36
N THR A 92 3.73 -8.72 -2.63
CA THR A 92 4.60 -8.18 -3.69
C THR A 92 4.02 -6.84 -4.11
N LEU A 93 4.85 -5.82 -4.17
CA LEU A 93 4.40 -4.49 -4.54
C LEU A 93 4.73 -4.22 -5.98
N TRP A 94 3.77 -3.69 -6.74
CA TRP A 94 3.95 -3.44 -8.15
C TRP A 94 4.14 -1.95 -8.41
N SER A 95 4.90 -1.64 -9.44
CA SER A 95 5.24 -0.26 -9.77
C SER A 95 4.00 0.54 -10.15
N LEU A 96 3.94 1.79 -9.73
CA LEU A 96 2.89 2.70 -10.14
C LEU A 96 3.02 3.08 -11.60
N GLU A 97 4.10 2.64 -12.26
CA GLU A 97 4.24 2.88 -13.68
C GLU A 97 3.43 1.88 -14.49
N ASN A 98 2.94 0.82 -13.88
CA ASN A 98 2.08 -0.13 -14.59
C ASN A 98 0.72 0.52 -14.84
N PRO A 99 0.28 0.60 -16.09
CA PRO A 99 -0.99 1.28 -16.36
C PRO A 99 -2.19 0.59 -15.74
N GLU A 100 -2.06 -0.69 -15.43
CA GLU A 100 -3.18 -1.43 -14.86
C GLU A 100 -3.61 -0.89 -13.50
N VAL A 101 -2.73 -0.26 -12.75
CA VAL A 101 -3.09 0.23 -11.43
C VAL A 101 -4.11 1.37 -11.52
N TYR A 102 -4.23 2.00 -12.69
CA TYR A 102 -5.18 3.09 -12.87
C TYR A 102 -6.49 2.63 -13.50
N GLN A 103 -6.51 1.45 -14.10
CA GLN A 103 -7.70 0.97 -14.74
C GLN A 103 -8.77 0.50 -13.79
N ASN A 104 -8.39 0.07 -12.60
CA ASN A 104 -9.34 -0.39 -11.61
C ASN A 104 -9.73 0.71 -10.63
N HIS A 105 -9.45 1.95 -10.99
CA HIS A 105 -9.79 3.05 -10.16
C HIS A 105 -11.27 3.28 -10.26
N ASP A 106 -11.96 3.35 -9.17
CA ASP A 106 -13.35 3.44 -9.18
C ASP A 106 -13.81 4.65 -9.46
N ALA A 107 -13.75 5.12 -10.15
CA ALA A 107 -14.22 6.19 -10.57
C ALA A 107 -14.98 6.89 -9.91
N VAL A 108 -14.94 6.83 -9.31
CA VAL A 108 -15.68 7.41 -8.61
C VAL A 108 -15.82 8.52 -8.98
N GLU A 109 -15.18 8.67 -9.52
CA GLU A 109 -15.27 9.54 -9.89
C GLU A 109 -15.98 10.16 -10.18
N THR A 110 -16.15 10.05 -10.31
CA THR A 110 -16.90 10.45 -10.74
C THR A 110 -17.56 11.48 -10.32
N ASP A 111 -17.84 11.90 -9.81
CA ASP A 111 -18.47 12.93 -9.48
C ASP A 111 -18.07 13.92 -10.28
N GLY A 112 -17.44 13.65 -11.28
CA GLY A 112 -17.11 14.70 -12.01
C GLY A 112 -15.94 15.40 -11.55
N LEU A 113 -15.35 15.04 -10.63
CA LEU A 113 -14.27 15.67 -10.21
C LEU A 113 -13.16 15.20 -10.96
N PRO A 114 -12.59 15.92 -11.76
CA PRO A 114 -11.57 15.43 -12.54
C PRO A 114 -10.39 15.27 -11.68
N LEU A 115 -9.87 14.14 -11.65
CA LEU A 115 -8.74 13.93 -10.87
C LEU A 115 -7.63 14.71 -11.39
N SER A 116 -7.76 15.08 -12.59
CA SER A 116 -6.66 15.72 -13.19
C SER A 116 -6.47 17.05 -12.73
N ILE A 117 -7.38 17.59 -12.09
CA ILE A 117 -7.26 18.80 -11.72
C ILE A 117 -6.35 18.84 -10.77
N THR A 118 -5.91 17.87 -10.28
CA THR A 118 -5.01 18.01 -9.28
C THR A 118 -3.68 18.30 -9.69
#